data_085f66f4ba2649f5c67dfce3723d4861
#
_entry.id   085f66f4ba2649f5c67dfce3723d4861
#
_cell.length_a   1.000
_cell.length_b   1.000
_cell.length_c   1.000
_cell.angle_alpha   90.00
_cell.angle_beta   90.00
_cell.angle_gamma   90.00
#
_symmetry.space_group_name_H-M   'P 1'
#
loop_
_entity.id
_entity.type
_entity.pdbx_description
1 polymer ?
#
loop_
_entity_poly.entity_id
_entity_poly.type
_entity_poly.pdbx_seq_one_letter_code
_entity_poly.pdbx_strand_id
1 'polypeptide(L)'
;MGAVASARLRASLPALGLAAVLLGGCVPNAPYRTTAGICDTPGCRTGSIERHVVNADPPIEYLLAVVEFDDQGAKQLPEQMDALFAQLKAESAAQDLCLVVFVHGWQHNAQYDDTNMQEFRLLLEQLARTEGQHPGAAWGRPRKAVGIYAGWRGKSLDAGDLSDLTFWNRTDAAQRVALGSVRELLGRARALHDTLDRTTWSGRLLQAGAPVPPGEKLRSTRLLTIGHSFGGLIVYTAVAQYFTDRAAAAATAIELGDAQDADKAIPPYGDLVVIVNPAVEAIGWEPIRQIVEGRKARDFAPN
;
A
#
# COMPACT_ATOMS: atom_id res chain seq x y z
N MET A 1 -71.44 -14.65 21.05
CA MET A 1 -70.79 -15.01 19.79
C MET A 1 -70.19 -13.74 19.17
N GLY A 2 -68.92 -13.71 18.91
CA GLY A 2 -68.26 -12.77 17.98
C GLY A 2 -67.66 -11.53 18.60
N ALA A 3 -66.31 -11.56 18.83
CA ALA A 3 -65.36 -10.50 18.55
C ALA A 3 -64.01 -10.90 19.06
N VAL A 4 -63.24 -11.67 18.29
CA VAL A 4 -61.79 -11.84 18.44
C VAL A 4 -61.22 -11.87 17.02
N ALA A 5 -60.87 -10.74 16.45
CA ALA A 5 -59.97 -10.63 15.30
C ALA A 5 -59.69 -9.16 14.95
N SER A 6 -58.70 -8.51 15.59
CA SER A 6 -58.06 -7.31 15.01
C SER A 6 -56.83 -6.79 15.77
N ALA A 7 -56.06 -7.64 16.45
CA ALA A 7 -54.89 -7.18 17.22
C ALA A 7 -53.52 -7.69 16.73
N ARG A 8 -53.40 -8.25 15.52
CA ARG A 8 -52.10 -8.84 15.06
C ARG A 8 -51.44 -8.18 13.87
N LEU A 9 -51.86 -7.01 13.40
CA LEU A 9 -51.27 -6.40 12.16
C LEU A 9 -50.49 -5.10 12.38
N ARG A 10 -50.25 -4.64 13.61
CA ARG A 10 -49.58 -3.36 13.82
C ARG A 10 -48.12 -3.44 14.30
N ALA A 11 -47.59 -4.64 14.56
CA ALA A 11 -46.21 -4.79 15.08
C ALA A 11 -45.16 -5.09 14.00
N SER A 12 -45.50 -5.32 12.76
CA SER A 12 -44.58 -5.76 11.70
C SER A 12 -44.00 -4.64 10.80
N LEU A 13 -44.67 -3.49 10.74
CA LEU A 13 -44.22 -2.38 9.90
C LEU A 13 -42.90 -1.71 10.36
N PRO A 14 -42.63 -1.42 11.65
CA PRO A 14 -41.40 -0.83 12.07
C PRO A 14 -40.19 -1.79 11.95
N ALA A 15 -40.41 -3.10 12.12
CA ALA A 15 -39.34 -4.11 11.99
C ALA A 15 -38.90 -4.30 10.54
N LEU A 16 -39.80 -4.23 9.58
CA LEU A 16 -39.50 -4.28 8.14
C LEU A 16 -38.80 -3.00 7.67
N GLY A 17 -39.19 -1.82 8.18
CA GLY A 17 -38.53 -0.55 7.91
C GLY A 17 -37.08 -0.52 8.42
N LEU A 18 -36.84 -1.00 9.63
CA LEU A 18 -35.51 -1.07 10.21
C LEU A 18 -34.61 -2.08 9.46
N ALA A 19 -35.14 -3.23 9.06
CA ALA A 19 -34.41 -4.21 8.25
C ALA A 19 -34.06 -3.66 6.86
N ALA A 20 -34.96 -2.90 6.21
CA ALA A 20 -34.69 -2.28 4.92
C ALA A 20 -33.61 -1.18 5.00
N VAL A 21 -33.59 -0.40 6.08
CA VAL A 21 -32.54 0.62 6.31
C VAL A 21 -31.18 -0.04 6.57
N LEU A 22 -31.14 -1.13 7.32
CA LEU A 22 -29.89 -1.87 7.60
C LEU A 22 -29.34 -2.56 6.35
N LEU A 23 -30.19 -3.04 5.44
CA LEU A 23 -29.77 -3.67 4.18
C LEU A 23 -29.34 -2.65 3.12
N GLY A 24 -29.93 -1.44 3.12
CA GLY A 24 -29.57 -0.36 2.20
C GLY A 24 -28.27 0.36 2.55
N GLY A 25 -27.82 0.26 3.80
CA GLY A 25 -26.59 0.92 4.28
C GLY A 25 -25.31 0.08 4.19
N CYS A 26 -25.40 -1.20 3.78
CA CYS A 26 -24.21 -2.05 3.67
C CYS A 26 -23.35 -1.65 2.47
N VAL A 27 -22.07 -1.33 2.73
CA VAL A 27 -21.07 -1.13 1.67
C VAL A 27 -20.69 -2.51 1.10
N PRO A 28 -20.79 -2.71 -0.24
CA PRO A 28 -20.48 -4.00 -0.84
C PRO A 28 -19.00 -4.37 -0.65
N ASN A 29 -18.74 -5.67 -0.46
CA ASN A 29 -17.39 -6.24 -0.49
C ASN A 29 -17.06 -6.66 -1.93
N ALA A 30 -16.90 -5.69 -2.81
CA ALA A 30 -16.65 -5.86 -4.24
C ALA A 30 -15.69 -4.77 -4.73
N PRO A 31 -14.95 -5.01 -5.82
CA PRO A 31 -14.00 -4.03 -6.33
C PRO A 31 -14.73 -2.81 -6.91
N TYR A 32 -14.19 -1.65 -6.66
CA TYR A 32 -14.59 -0.38 -7.30
C TYR A 32 -13.93 -0.22 -8.67
N ARG A 33 -12.72 -0.77 -8.84
CA ARG A 33 -11.95 -0.71 -10.07
C ARG A 33 -12.11 -2.03 -10.83
N THR A 34 -13.16 -2.13 -11.60
CA THR A 34 -13.58 -3.38 -12.27
C THR A 34 -12.85 -3.65 -13.59
N THR A 35 -12.06 -2.69 -14.09
CA THR A 35 -11.26 -2.82 -15.30
C THR A 35 -9.78 -2.90 -14.92
N ALA A 36 -9.12 -4.02 -15.14
CA ALA A 36 -7.68 -4.15 -14.89
C ALA A 36 -6.87 -3.33 -15.92
N GLY A 37 -5.93 -2.53 -15.44
CA GLY A 37 -5.09 -1.67 -16.27
C GLY A 37 -5.68 -0.28 -16.52
N ILE A 38 -5.16 0.38 -17.56
CA ILE A 38 -5.58 1.72 -17.97
C ILE A 38 -6.93 1.63 -18.68
N CYS A 39 -7.82 2.54 -18.33
CA CYS A 39 -9.08 2.70 -19.03
C CYS A 39 -9.01 3.95 -19.90
N ASP A 40 -8.90 3.76 -21.22
CA ASP A 40 -8.72 4.84 -22.19
C ASP A 40 -10.03 5.55 -22.60
N THR A 41 -11.17 5.09 -22.05
CA THR A 41 -12.45 5.74 -22.34
C THR A 41 -12.56 7.06 -21.58
N PRO A 42 -12.89 8.20 -22.24
CA PRO A 42 -13.08 9.47 -21.55
C PRO A 42 -14.08 9.37 -20.39
N GLY A 43 -13.67 9.83 -19.20
CA GLY A 43 -14.50 9.79 -18.00
C GLY A 43 -14.57 8.42 -17.30
N CYS A 44 -13.79 7.44 -17.74
CA CYS A 44 -13.69 6.14 -17.07
C CYS A 44 -13.13 6.30 -15.64
N ARG A 45 -13.85 5.70 -14.69
CA ARG A 45 -13.49 5.70 -13.26
C ARG A 45 -13.25 4.28 -12.71
N THR A 46 -13.37 3.28 -13.58
CA THR A 46 -13.27 1.86 -13.20
C THR A 46 -11.92 1.22 -13.53
N GLY A 47 -11.03 1.93 -14.22
CA GLY A 47 -9.68 1.46 -14.49
C GLY A 47 -8.86 1.33 -13.21
N SER A 48 -8.09 0.25 -13.08
CA SER A 48 -7.18 0.08 -11.95
C SER A 48 -5.87 0.86 -12.11
N ILE A 49 -5.63 1.48 -13.25
CA ILE A 49 -4.50 2.38 -13.48
C ILE A 49 -5.03 3.68 -14.11
N GLU A 50 -4.71 4.78 -13.45
CA GLU A 50 -4.98 6.14 -13.92
C GLU A 50 -3.69 6.78 -14.42
N ARG A 51 -3.76 7.47 -15.56
CA ARG A 51 -2.67 8.28 -16.10
C ARG A 51 -3.04 9.74 -15.97
N HIS A 52 -2.20 10.50 -15.31
CA HIS A 52 -2.41 11.93 -15.07
C HIS A 52 -1.30 12.76 -15.67
N VAL A 53 -1.67 13.87 -16.30
CA VAL A 53 -0.73 14.85 -16.84
C VAL A 53 -0.80 16.10 -16.00
N VAL A 54 0.33 16.46 -15.42
CA VAL A 54 0.51 17.70 -14.66
C VAL A 54 0.84 18.82 -15.63
N ASN A 55 0.12 19.93 -15.53
CA ASN A 55 0.40 21.12 -16.34
C ASN A 55 1.72 21.76 -15.88
N ALA A 56 2.76 21.51 -16.65
CA ALA A 56 4.11 22.04 -16.49
C ALA A 56 4.75 22.18 -17.87
N ASP A 57 5.90 22.82 -17.98
CA ASP A 57 6.66 22.93 -19.22
C ASP A 57 8.06 22.32 -19.04
N PRO A 58 8.33 21.17 -19.62
CA PRO A 58 7.41 20.28 -20.36
C PRO A 58 6.36 19.60 -19.45
N PRO A 59 5.24 19.10 -20.02
CA PRO A 59 4.25 18.36 -19.25
C PRO A 59 4.86 17.15 -18.53
N ILE A 60 4.46 16.95 -17.26
CA ILE A 60 4.94 15.86 -16.43
C ILE A 60 3.80 14.85 -16.25
N GLU A 61 4.10 13.56 -16.36
CA GLU A 61 3.13 12.50 -16.18
C GLU A 61 3.41 11.72 -14.90
N TYR A 62 2.34 11.35 -14.18
CA TYR A 62 2.40 10.35 -13.12
C TYR A 62 1.31 9.29 -13.30
N LEU A 63 1.48 8.16 -12.64
CA LEU A 63 0.51 7.08 -12.60
C LEU A 63 -0.04 6.89 -11.19
N LEU A 64 -1.31 6.51 -11.12
CA LEU A 64 -1.94 6.00 -9.91
C LEU A 64 -2.53 4.63 -10.21
N ALA A 65 -2.01 3.59 -9.59
CA ALA A 65 -2.54 2.23 -9.68
C ALA A 65 -3.30 1.89 -8.39
N VAL A 66 -4.36 1.11 -8.52
CA VAL A 66 -5.21 0.63 -7.43
C VAL A 66 -5.21 -0.88 -7.43
N VAL A 67 -4.94 -1.48 -6.27
CA VAL A 67 -5.09 -2.92 -6.03
C VAL A 67 -6.02 -3.10 -4.84
N GLU A 68 -7.10 -3.83 -5.02
CA GLU A 68 -8.15 -3.96 -4.02
C GLU A 68 -8.15 -5.33 -3.34
N PHE A 69 -8.40 -5.32 -2.03
CA PHE A 69 -8.43 -6.49 -1.17
C PHE A 69 -9.79 -6.62 -0.48
N ASP A 70 -10.27 -7.85 -0.36
CA ASP A 70 -11.51 -8.16 0.37
C ASP A 70 -11.29 -8.19 1.90
N ASP A 71 -12.36 -8.37 2.66
CA ASP A 71 -12.31 -8.46 4.13
C ASP A 71 -11.56 -9.68 4.67
N GLN A 72 -11.21 -10.63 3.82
CA GLN A 72 -10.40 -11.80 4.17
C GLN A 72 -8.92 -11.62 3.77
N GLY A 73 -8.59 -10.50 3.12
CA GLY A 73 -7.26 -10.19 2.63
C GLY A 73 -6.91 -10.82 1.28
N ALA A 74 -7.88 -11.41 0.59
CA ALA A 74 -7.68 -11.86 -0.78
C ALA A 74 -7.79 -10.69 -1.77
N LYS A 75 -7.18 -10.82 -2.94
CA LYS A 75 -7.32 -9.85 -4.03
C LYS A 75 -8.76 -9.87 -4.55
N GLN A 76 -9.42 -8.72 -4.61
CA GLN A 76 -10.77 -8.60 -5.19
C GLN A 76 -10.77 -8.94 -6.69
N LEU A 77 -9.77 -8.44 -7.40
CA LEU A 77 -9.53 -8.69 -8.81
C LEU A 77 -8.02 -8.92 -9.01
N PRO A 78 -7.55 -10.19 -9.08
CA PRO A 78 -6.12 -10.51 -9.19
C PRO A 78 -5.41 -9.80 -10.34
N GLU A 79 -6.11 -9.57 -11.45
CA GLU A 79 -5.63 -8.92 -12.67
C GLU A 79 -5.22 -7.45 -12.43
N GLN A 80 -5.71 -6.78 -11.38
CA GLN A 80 -5.27 -5.43 -11.00
C GLN A 80 -3.77 -5.44 -10.64
N MET A 81 -3.34 -6.44 -9.86
CA MET A 81 -1.94 -6.58 -9.46
C MET A 81 -1.06 -6.94 -10.66
N ASP A 82 -1.52 -7.81 -11.53
CA ASP A 82 -0.77 -8.19 -12.73
C ASP A 82 -0.61 -7.01 -13.69
N ALA A 83 -1.68 -6.24 -13.91
CA ALA A 83 -1.65 -5.01 -14.72
C ALA A 83 -0.69 -3.96 -14.12
N LEU A 84 -0.71 -3.77 -12.79
CA LEU A 84 0.22 -2.88 -12.10
C LEU A 84 1.67 -3.27 -12.40
N PHE A 85 2.08 -4.51 -12.16
CA PHE A 85 3.48 -4.89 -12.33
C PHE A 85 3.90 -4.97 -13.80
N ALA A 86 2.98 -5.27 -14.73
CA ALA A 86 3.23 -5.12 -16.15
C ALA A 86 3.51 -3.65 -16.55
N GLN A 87 2.70 -2.72 -16.03
CA GLN A 87 2.90 -1.29 -16.26
C GLN A 87 4.21 -0.78 -15.65
N LEU A 88 4.53 -1.15 -14.39
CA LEU A 88 5.79 -0.78 -13.75
C LEU A 88 7.01 -1.27 -14.53
N LYS A 89 6.95 -2.49 -15.07
CA LYS A 89 7.98 -3.03 -15.95
C LYS A 89 8.13 -2.19 -17.23
N ALA A 90 7.03 -1.81 -17.85
CA ALA A 90 7.05 -0.98 -19.06
C ALA A 90 7.64 0.41 -18.79
N GLU A 91 7.20 1.09 -17.73
CA GLU A 91 7.71 2.41 -17.35
C GLU A 91 9.20 2.36 -16.97
N SER A 92 9.60 1.34 -16.24
CA SER A 92 10.99 1.16 -15.83
C SER A 92 11.95 0.93 -17.00
N ALA A 93 11.47 0.56 -18.17
CA ALA A 93 12.33 0.46 -19.36
C ALA A 93 12.83 1.83 -19.86
N ALA A 94 12.04 2.88 -19.69
CA ALA A 94 12.34 4.23 -20.16
C ALA A 94 12.99 5.13 -19.09
N GLN A 95 12.61 4.98 -17.82
CA GLN A 95 13.02 5.88 -16.74
C GLN A 95 13.09 5.17 -15.38
N ASP A 96 13.72 5.82 -14.41
CA ASP A 96 13.70 5.35 -13.04
C ASP A 96 12.34 5.65 -12.39
N LEU A 97 11.98 4.96 -11.31
CA LEU A 97 10.66 5.07 -10.68
C LEU A 97 10.78 5.67 -9.27
N CYS A 98 9.80 6.50 -8.91
CA CYS A 98 9.53 6.88 -7.53
C CYS A 98 8.18 6.27 -7.14
N LEU A 99 8.22 5.14 -6.43
CA LEU A 99 7.06 4.37 -6.03
C LEU A 99 6.56 4.84 -4.68
N VAL A 100 5.27 5.12 -4.56
CA VAL A 100 4.61 5.41 -3.28
C VAL A 100 3.46 4.43 -3.09
N VAL A 101 3.62 3.48 -2.18
CA VAL A 101 2.53 2.61 -1.74
C VAL A 101 1.78 3.29 -0.61
N PHE A 102 0.47 3.46 -0.76
CA PHE A 102 -0.39 4.03 0.25
C PHE A 102 -1.49 3.05 0.66
N VAL A 103 -1.61 2.79 1.97
CA VAL A 103 -2.67 1.98 2.56
C VAL A 103 -3.56 2.89 3.40
N HIS A 104 -4.82 3.03 2.98
CA HIS A 104 -5.78 3.93 3.61
C HIS A 104 -6.33 3.39 4.94
N GLY A 105 -6.91 4.30 5.72
CA GLY A 105 -7.48 4.01 7.02
C GLY A 105 -8.96 3.62 7.00
N TRP A 106 -9.54 3.68 8.19
CA TRP A 106 -10.98 3.48 8.43
C TRP A 106 -11.82 4.52 7.70
N GLN A 107 -13.06 4.13 7.33
CA GLN A 107 -14.07 4.92 6.60
C GLN A 107 -13.73 5.25 5.14
N HIS A 108 -12.61 4.78 4.61
CA HIS A 108 -12.19 4.95 3.23
C HIS A 108 -12.29 3.66 2.42
N ASN A 109 -12.15 3.79 1.10
CA ASN A 109 -12.19 2.69 0.14
C ASN A 109 -11.44 3.08 -1.16
N ALA A 110 -11.55 2.26 -2.21
CA ALA A 110 -10.92 2.52 -3.50
C ALA A 110 -11.81 3.26 -4.52
N GLN A 111 -12.90 3.85 -4.06
CA GLN A 111 -13.81 4.62 -4.91
C GLN A 111 -13.06 5.81 -5.53
N TYR A 112 -13.39 6.14 -6.78
CA TYR A 112 -12.67 7.19 -7.52
C TYR A 112 -12.67 8.54 -6.81
N ASP A 113 -13.77 8.90 -6.17
CA ASP A 113 -14.03 10.16 -5.47
C ASP A 113 -13.91 10.07 -3.94
N ASP A 114 -13.39 8.96 -3.40
CA ASP A 114 -13.00 8.87 -1.99
C ASP A 114 -11.96 9.97 -1.65
N THR A 115 -12.11 10.59 -0.48
CA THR A 115 -11.27 11.72 -0.08
C THR A 115 -9.80 11.36 0.04
N ASN A 116 -9.45 10.17 0.59
CA ASN A 116 -8.05 9.73 0.64
C ASN A 116 -7.49 9.48 -0.77
N MET A 117 -8.32 9.02 -1.70
CA MET A 117 -7.91 8.85 -3.09
C MET A 117 -7.63 10.20 -3.75
N GLN A 118 -8.44 11.22 -3.47
CA GLN A 118 -8.22 12.58 -3.98
C GLN A 118 -6.94 13.20 -3.38
N GLU A 119 -6.74 13.07 -2.07
CA GLU A 119 -5.55 13.57 -1.39
C GLU A 119 -4.28 12.85 -1.89
N PHE A 120 -4.38 11.56 -2.16
CA PHE A 120 -3.27 10.80 -2.70
C PHE A 120 -2.90 11.24 -4.13
N ARG A 121 -3.89 11.59 -4.98
CA ARG A 121 -3.60 12.21 -6.29
C ARG A 121 -2.86 13.53 -6.15
N LEU A 122 -3.23 14.38 -5.19
CA LEU A 122 -2.54 15.64 -4.91
C LEU A 122 -1.10 15.43 -4.45
N LEU A 123 -0.88 14.45 -3.58
CA LEU A 123 0.47 14.05 -3.17
C LEU A 123 1.32 13.60 -4.36
N LEU A 124 0.76 12.76 -5.24
CA LEU A 124 1.47 12.27 -6.43
C LEU A 124 1.74 13.40 -7.44
N GLU A 125 0.81 14.34 -7.61
CA GLU A 125 1.05 15.51 -8.43
C GLU A 125 2.21 16.35 -7.90
N GLN A 126 2.24 16.61 -6.59
CA GLN A 126 3.34 17.34 -5.96
C GLN A 126 4.67 16.59 -6.08
N LEU A 127 4.65 15.29 -5.88
CA LEU A 127 5.83 14.44 -6.05
C LEU A 127 6.35 14.49 -7.50
N ALA A 128 5.45 14.35 -8.48
CA ALA A 128 5.81 14.44 -9.89
C ALA A 128 6.44 15.79 -10.25
N ARG A 129 5.90 16.89 -9.71
CA ARG A 129 6.50 18.23 -9.87
C ARG A 129 7.91 18.28 -9.27
N THR A 130 8.10 17.73 -8.07
CA THR A 130 9.40 17.73 -7.39
C THR A 130 10.43 16.90 -8.17
N GLU A 131 10.07 15.70 -8.62
CA GLU A 131 10.94 14.87 -9.45
C GLU A 131 11.25 15.52 -10.81
N GLY A 132 10.29 16.24 -11.40
CA GLY A 132 10.46 16.99 -12.64
C GLY A 132 11.37 18.23 -12.50
N GLN A 133 11.37 18.89 -11.35
CA GLN A 133 12.22 20.06 -11.07
C GLN A 133 13.71 19.67 -10.84
N HIS A 134 13.97 18.41 -10.53
CA HIS A 134 15.32 17.89 -10.28
C HIS A 134 15.71 16.82 -11.30
N PRO A 135 15.56 17.09 -12.62
CA PRO A 135 15.80 16.10 -13.64
C PRO A 135 17.29 15.74 -13.71
N GLY A 136 17.62 14.57 -13.24
CA GLY A 136 18.84 13.89 -13.66
C GLY A 136 20.19 14.39 -13.16
N ALA A 137 20.38 15.67 -12.83
CA ALA A 137 21.70 16.20 -12.49
C ALA A 137 22.27 15.61 -11.18
N ALA A 138 21.43 15.39 -10.17
CA ALA A 138 21.84 14.81 -8.90
C ALA A 138 21.63 13.28 -8.87
N TRP A 139 20.65 12.75 -9.62
CA TRP A 139 20.19 11.36 -9.52
C TRP A 139 20.45 10.52 -10.78
N GLY A 140 20.79 11.15 -11.90
CA GLY A 140 21.19 10.52 -13.14
C GLY A 140 20.09 10.44 -14.19
N ARG A 141 18.95 9.81 -13.95
CA ARG A 141 17.79 9.74 -14.86
C ARG A 141 16.55 10.35 -14.19
N PRO A 142 15.64 10.96 -14.97
CA PRO A 142 14.37 11.40 -14.40
C PRO A 142 13.61 10.20 -13.86
N ARG A 143 12.93 10.39 -12.70
CA ARG A 143 12.04 9.38 -12.11
C ARG A 143 10.60 9.71 -12.45
N LYS A 144 9.84 8.67 -12.75
CA LYS A 144 8.39 8.77 -12.87
C LYS A 144 7.75 8.49 -11.52
N ALA A 145 6.93 9.42 -11.05
CA ALA A 145 6.11 9.21 -9.86
C ALA A 145 5.01 8.17 -10.17
N VAL A 146 4.92 7.13 -9.35
CA VAL A 146 3.89 6.11 -9.44
C VAL A 146 3.32 5.84 -8.06
N GLY A 147 2.04 6.18 -7.88
CA GLY A 147 1.27 5.81 -6.70
C GLY A 147 0.68 4.41 -6.83
N ILE A 148 0.69 3.68 -5.74
CA ILE A 148 0.04 2.37 -5.60
C ILE A 148 -0.90 2.45 -4.40
N TYR A 149 -2.19 2.55 -4.66
CA TYR A 149 -3.22 2.60 -3.63
C TYR A 149 -3.69 1.20 -3.30
N ALA A 150 -3.40 0.73 -2.09
CA ALA A 150 -3.90 -0.53 -1.57
C ALA A 150 -5.29 -0.30 -0.97
N GLY A 151 -6.32 -0.60 -1.77
CA GLY A 151 -7.71 -0.42 -1.40
C GLY A 151 -8.24 -1.61 -0.61
N TRP A 152 -9.00 -1.35 0.44
CA TRP A 152 -9.74 -2.35 1.19
C TRP A 152 -11.05 -1.74 1.69
N ARG A 153 -11.99 -2.55 2.18
CA ARG A 153 -13.25 -2.02 2.67
C ARG A 153 -13.10 -1.44 4.08
N GLY A 154 -12.60 -0.21 4.19
CA GLY A 154 -12.41 0.50 5.46
C GLY A 154 -13.75 0.86 6.15
N LYS A 155 -14.87 0.89 5.40
CA LYS A 155 -16.23 1.17 5.87
C LYS A 155 -17.17 0.04 5.46
N SER A 156 -17.89 -0.55 6.40
CA SER A 156 -18.84 -1.63 6.10
C SER A 156 -20.31 -1.20 6.13
N LEU A 157 -20.59 -0.06 6.77
CA LEU A 157 -21.93 0.51 6.86
C LEU A 157 -21.88 2.00 6.54
N ASP A 158 -22.73 2.44 5.62
CA ASP A 158 -22.91 3.85 5.28
C ASP A 158 -24.23 4.35 5.89
N ALA A 159 -24.24 4.60 7.20
CA ALA A 159 -25.41 4.99 7.96
C ALA A 159 -25.09 6.12 8.98
N GLY A 160 -24.31 7.12 8.56
CA GLY A 160 -23.92 8.24 9.42
C GLY A 160 -23.24 7.76 10.71
N ASP A 161 -23.70 8.27 11.87
CA ASP A 161 -23.10 7.97 13.20
C ASP A 161 -23.12 6.47 13.56
N LEU A 162 -23.98 5.66 12.93
CA LEU A 162 -23.99 4.21 13.14
C LEU A 162 -22.78 3.50 12.53
N SER A 163 -22.02 4.16 11.67
CA SER A 163 -20.76 3.62 11.10
C SER A 163 -19.76 3.29 12.20
N ASP A 164 -19.78 4.02 13.32
CA ASP A 164 -18.85 3.84 14.45
C ASP A 164 -19.04 2.48 15.14
N LEU A 165 -20.23 1.89 15.08
CA LEU A 165 -20.49 0.55 15.59
C LEU A 165 -19.69 -0.52 14.85
N THR A 166 -19.18 -0.22 13.66
CA THR A 166 -18.42 -1.16 12.84
C THR A 166 -16.91 -1.12 13.11
N PHE A 167 -16.42 -0.21 13.96
CA PHE A 167 -14.99 0.00 14.22
C PHE A 167 -14.25 -1.30 14.55
N TRP A 168 -14.73 -2.06 15.54
CA TRP A 168 -14.09 -3.32 15.95
C TRP A 168 -14.08 -4.38 14.84
N ASN A 169 -15.17 -4.48 14.10
CA ASN A 169 -15.26 -5.38 12.96
C ASN A 169 -14.26 -4.98 11.86
N ARG A 170 -13.98 -3.68 11.68
CA ARG A 170 -13.01 -3.20 10.71
C ARG A 170 -11.57 -3.39 11.18
N THR A 171 -11.30 -3.38 12.49
CA THR A 171 -10.01 -3.77 13.04
C THR A 171 -9.66 -5.21 12.68
N ASP A 172 -10.60 -6.14 12.88
CA ASP A 172 -10.41 -7.55 12.53
C ASP A 172 -10.20 -7.74 11.02
N ALA A 173 -10.95 -7.01 10.19
CA ALA A 173 -10.76 -7.02 8.75
C ALA A 173 -9.38 -6.49 8.35
N ALA A 174 -8.94 -5.37 8.95
CA ALA A 174 -7.60 -4.81 8.70
C ALA A 174 -6.49 -5.80 9.05
N GLN A 175 -6.62 -6.55 10.15
CA GLN A 175 -5.67 -7.60 10.51
C GLN A 175 -5.64 -8.73 9.47
N ARG A 176 -6.80 -9.19 8.98
CA ARG A 176 -6.84 -10.20 7.92
C ARG A 176 -6.24 -9.69 6.61
N VAL A 177 -6.52 -8.45 6.23
CA VAL A 177 -5.89 -7.79 5.06
C VAL A 177 -4.38 -7.74 5.23
N ALA A 178 -3.89 -7.36 6.42
CA ALA A 178 -2.46 -7.30 6.74
C ALA A 178 -1.75 -8.66 6.59
N LEU A 179 -2.44 -9.74 6.92
CA LEU A 179 -1.92 -11.11 6.81
C LEU A 179 -2.15 -11.72 5.42
N GLY A 180 -2.94 -11.09 4.58
CA GLY A 180 -3.34 -11.56 3.26
C GLY A 180 -2.45 -11.09 2.12
N SER A 181 -3.04 -10.93 0.95
CA SER A 181 -2.35 -10.63 -0.32
C SER A 181 -1.72 -9.23 -0.38
N VAL A 182 -1.98 -8.33 0.59
CA VAL A 182 -1.24 -7.07 0.70
C VAL A 182 0.26 -7.32 0.90
N ARG A 183 0.63 -8.44 1.55
CA ARG A 183 2.04 -8.85 1.69
C ARG A 183 2.69 -9.17 0.34
N GLU A 184 1.92 -9.77 -0.57
CA GLU A 184 2.39 -10.00 -1.94
C GLU A 184 2.65 -8.66 -2.65
N LEU A 185 1.72 -7.71 -2.56
CA LEU A 185 1.89 -6.37 -3.15
C LEU A 185 3.16 -5.70 -2.63
N LEU A 186 3.31 -5.62 -1.31
CA LEU A 186 4.45 -5.00 -0.65
C LEU A 186 5.76 -5.74 -0.98
N GLY A 187 5.75 -7.07 -0.96
CA GLY A 187 6.90 -7.89 -1.30
C GLY A 187 7.35 -7.73 -2.76
N ARG A 188 6.40 -7.69 -3.70
CA ARG A 188 6.69 -7.47 -5.13
C ARG A 188 7.20 -6.05 -5.41
N ALA A 189 6.61 -5.03 -4.77
CA ALA A 189 7.08 -3.65 -4.90
C ALA A 189 8.53 -3.51 -4.41
N ARG A 190 8.86 -4.09 -3.26
CA ARG A 190 10.22 -4.14 -2.75
C ARG A 190 11.17 -4.92 -3.67
N ALA A 191 10.78 -6.10 -4.11
CA ALA A 191 11.62 -6.91 -5.01
C ALA A 191 11.92 -6.19 -6.33
N LEU A 192 10.94 -5.44 -6.86
CA LEU A 192 11.14 -4.59 -8.03
C LEU A 192 12.14 -3.46 -7.74
N HIS A 193 11.97 -2.73 -6.64
CA HIS A 193 12.89 -1.69 -6.19
C HIS A 193 14.32 -2.24 -6.08
N ASP A 194 14.52 -3.30 -5.30
CA ASP A 194 15.84 -3.90 -5.06
C ASP A 194 16.49 -4.42 -6.37
N THR A 195 15.68 -4.86 -7.32
CA THR A 195 16.17 -5.32 -8.63
C THR A 195 16.59 -4.14 -9.49
N LEU A 196 15.77 -3.09 -9.55
CA LEU A 196 16.08 -1.89 -10.35
C LEU A 196 17.32 -1.18 -9.82
N ASP A 197 17.48 -1.03 -8.52
CA ASP A 197 18.65 -0.36 -7.91
C ASP A 197 19.97 -1.11 -8.10
N ARG A 198 19.90 -2.41 -8.45
CA ARG A 198 21.07 -3.20 -8.86
C ARG A 198 21.24 -3.30 -10.38
N THR A 199 20.38 -2.64 -11.14
CA THR A 199 20.42 -2.66 -12.60
C THR A 199 21.11 -1.40 -13.09
N THR A 200 22.07 -1.55 -14.00
CA THR A 200 22.73 -0.41 -14.66
C THR A 200 21.78 0.25 -15.68
N TRP A 201 22.14 1.44 -16.12
CA TRP A 201 21.38 2.12 -17.17
C TRP A 201 21.38 1.38 -18.51
N SER A 202 22.42 0.58 -18.78
CA SER A 202 22.45 -0.31 -19.95
C SER A 202 21.56 -1.54 -19.81
N GLY A 203 20.92 -1.72 -18.61
CA GLY A 203 20.04 -2.85 -18.34
C GLY A 203 20.73 -4.08 -17.75
N ARG A 204 22.01 -3.98 -17.36
CA ARG A 204 22.76 -5.07 -16.75
C ARG A 204 22.42 -5.20 -15.27
N LEU A 205 21.84 -6.32 -14.85
CA LEU A 205 21.62 -6.64 -13.45
C LEU A 205 22.93 -7.11 -12.80
N LEU A 206 23.34 -6.44 -11.72
CA LEU A 206 24.51 -6.80 -10.93
C LEU A 206 24.11 -7.71 -9.75
N GLN A 207 25.04 -8.55 -9.31
CA GLN A 207 24.89 -9.27 -8.06
C GLN A 207 24.96 -8.28 -6.87
N ALA A 208 24.32 -8.64 -5.76
CA ALA A 208 24.38 -7.82 -4.55
C ALA A 208 25.84 -7.59 -4.11
N GLY A 209 26.21 -6.33 -3.90
CA GLY A 209 27.58 -5.95 -3.50
C GLY A 209 28.63 -5.99 -4.62
N ALA A 210 28.26 -6.33 -5.86
CA ALA A 210 29.21 -6.28 -6.97
C ALA A 210 29.57 -4.83 -7.32
N PRO A 211 30.85 -4.55 -7.68
CA PRO A 211 31.24 -3.22 -8.11
C PRO A 211 30.56 -2.83 -9.41
N VAL A 212 30.20 -1.54 -9.53
CA VAL A 212 29.64 -1.00 -10.76
C VAL A 212 30.75 -0.96 -11.83
N PRO A 213 30.53 -1.54 -13.02
CA PRO A 213 31.53 -1.52 -14.08
C PRO A 213 31.92 -0.10 -14.48
N PRO A 214 33.19 0.13 -14.89
CA PRO A 214 33.66 1.43 -15.36
C PRO A 214 32.77 1.99 -16.49
N GLY A 215 32.32 3.25 -16.35
CA GLY A 215 31.48 3.94 -17.32
C GLY A 215 29.98 3.64 -17.19
N GLU A 216 29.60 2.70 -16.34
CA GLU A 216 28.19 2.41 -16.04
C GLU A 216 27.70 3.22 -14.84
N LYS A 217 26.39 3.44 -14.78
CA LYS A 217 25.68 3.99 -13.61
C LYS A 217 24.54 3.08 -13.22
N LEU A 218 24.29 2.99 -11.92
CA LEU A 218 23.11 2.30 -11.42
C LEU A 218 21.85 3.16 -11.62
N ARG A 219 20.71 2.49 -11.70
CA ARG A 219 19.41 3.11 -11.61
C ARG A 219 19.20 3.65 -10.20
N SER A 220 18.28 4.57 -10.05
CA SER A 220 17.95 5.18 -8.76
C SER A 220 16.42 5.17 -8.58
N THR A 221 15.86 4.00 -8.29
CA THR A 221 14.45 3.85 -7.94
C THR A 221 14.25 4.25 -6.48
N ARG A 222 13.04 4.74 -6.14
CA ARG A 222 12.64 5.00 -4.76
C ARG A 222 11.38 4.23 -4.44
N LEU A 223 11.30 3.73 -3.19
CA LEU A 223 10.13 3.05 -2.66
C LEU A 223 9.76 3.63 -1.30
N LEU A 224 8.64 4.34 -1.26
CA LEU A 224 8.02 4.83 -0.04
C LEU A 224 6.77 3.98 0.23
N THR A 225 6.56 3.62 1.49
CA THR A 225 5.34 2.93 1.92
C THR A 225 4.69 3.72 3.04
N ILE A 226 3.43 4.10 2.88
CA ILE A 226 2.69 4.95 3.81
C ILE A 226 1.43 4.22 4.25
N GLY A 227 1.21 4.14 5.57
CA GLY A 227 -0.02 3.62 6.15
C GLY A 227 -0.63 4.61 7.13
N HIS A 228 -1.92 4.93 6.97
CA HIS A 228 -2.65 5.83 7.87
C HIS A 228 -3.69 5.08 8.69
N SER A 229 -3.74 5.29 10.00
CA SER A 229 -4.73 4.70 10.92
C SER A 229 -4.72 3.16 10.83
N PHE A 230 -5.81 2.49 10.43
CA PHE A 230 -5.83 1.05 10.14
C PHE A 230 -4.92 0.66 8.97
N GLY A 231 -4.68 1.54 8.00
CA GLY A 231 -3.65 1.33 6.99
C GLY A 231 -2.25 1.26 7.60
N GLY A 232 -2.00 2.02 8.67
CA GLY A 232 -0.78 1.92 9.48
C GLY A 232 -0.65 0.57 10.18
N LEU A 233 -1.75 0.03 10.74
CA LEU A 233 -1.81 -1.33 11.27
C LEU A 233 -1.49 -2.37 10.19
N ILE A 234 -2.09 -2.22 9.00
CA ILE A 234 -1.87 -3.13 7.87
C ILE A 234 -0.41 -3.13 7.45
N VAL A 235 0.19 -1.95 7.22
CA VAL A 235 1.59 -1.83 6.82
C VAL A 235 2.49 -2.41 7.90
N TYR A 236 2.32 -1.99 9.16
CA TYR A 236 3.13 -2.48 10.28
C TYR A 236 3.10 -4.01 10.36
N THR A 237 1.90 -4.61 10.39
CA THR A 237 1.73 -6.06 10.51
C THR A 237 2.31 -6.81 9.30
N ALA A 238 2.15 -6.25 8.10
CA ALA A 238 2.65 -6.88 6.88
C ALA A 238 4.18 -6.90 6.80
N VAL A 239 4.86 -5.84 7.29
CA VAL A 239 6.33 -5.73 7.23
C VAL A 239 7.03 -6.21 8.50
N ALA A 240 6.35 -6.30 9.64
CA ALA A 240 6.94 -6.68 10.93
C ALA A 240 7.64 -8.04 10.88
N GLN A 241 7.03 -9.04 10.22
CA GLN A 241 7.63 -10.35 10.06
C GLN A 241 8.96 -10.29 9.29
N TYR A 242 9.00 -9.46 8.24
CA TYR A 242 10.22 -9.26 7.46
C TYR A 242 11.35 -8.72 8.34
N PHE A 243 11.09 -7.70 9.16
CA PHE A 243 12.09 -7.15 10.07
C PHE A 243 12.49 -8.14 11.16
N THR A 244 11.53 -8.88 11.71
CA THR A 244 11.80 -9.91 12.72
C THR A 244 12.71 -11.01 12.18
N ASP A 245 12.43 -11.54 11.00
CA ASP A 245 13.24 -12.60 10.38
C ASP A 245 14.67 -12.10 10.09
N ARG A 246 14.80 -10.87 9.60
CA ARG A 246 16.10 -10.27 9.30
C ARG A 246 16.89 -9.95 10.57
N ALA A 247 16.23 -9.44 11.60
CA ALA A 247 16.85 -9.20 12.89
C ALA A 247 17.34 -10.51 13.53
N ALA A 248 16.57 -11.59 13.44
CA ALA A 248 16.97 -12.90 13.91
C ALA A 248 18.18 -13.44 13.11
N ALA A 249 18.18 -13.29 11.78
CA ALA A 249 19.31 -13.71 10.94
C ALA A 249 20.60 -12.95 11.30
N ALA A 250 20.50 -11.62 11.51
CA ALA A 250 21.64 -10.81 11.94
C ALA A 250 22.15 -11.21 13.34
N ALA A 251 21.21 -11.60 14.26
CA ALA A 251 21.57 -12.11 15.57
C ALA A 251 22.44 -13.35 15.44
N THR A 252 21.98 -14.30 14.66
CA THR A 252 22.71 -15.55 14.43
C THR A 252 24.08 -15.33 13.80
N ALA A 253 24.19 -14.43 12.82
CA ALA A 253 25.47 -14.09 12.22
C ALA A 253 26.46 -13.53 13.24
N ILE A 254 26.04 -12.62 14.13
CA ILE A 254 26.88 -12.08 15.21
C ILE A 254 27.32 -13.19 16.19
N GLU A 255 26.40 -14.07 16.59
CA GLU A 255 26.70 -15.21 17.49
C GLU A 255 27.72 -16.17 16.88
N LEU A 256 27.71 -16.33 15.56
CA LEU A 256 28.67 -17.15 14.83
C LEU A 256 29.99 -16.44 14.55
N GLY A 257 30.17 -15.20 15.01
CA GLY A 257 31.39 -14.40 14.84
C GLY A 257 31.53 -13.68 13.52
N ASP A 258 30.45 -13.64 12.71
CA ASP A 258 30.41 -12.92 11.42
C ASP A 258 29.70 -11.57 11.55
N ALA A 259 30.35 -10.62 12.23
CA ALA A 259 29.80 -9.28 12.44
C ALA A 259 29.66 -8.47 11.14
N GLN A 260 30.43 -8.78 10.08
CA GLN A 260 30.35 -8.08 8.80
C GLN A 260 29.10 -8.51 7.99
N ASP A 261 28.67 -9.74 8.12
CA ASP A 261 27.44 -10.22 7.48
C ASP A 261 26.20 -9.82 8.29
N ALA A 262 26.32 -9.48 9.56
CA ALA A 262 25.21 -9.00 10.36
C ALA A 262 24.64 -7.67 9.83
N ASP A 263 25.48 -6.72 9.43
CA ASP A 263 25.04 -5.44 8.83
C ASP A 263 24.36 -5.66 7.47
N LYS A 264 24.76 -6.68 6.73
CA LYS A 264 24.17 -7.04 5.44
C LYS A 264 22.89 -7.86 5.58
N ALA A 265 22.66 -8.46 6.75
CA ALA A 265 21.52 -9.34 6.99
C ALA A 265 20.19 -8.58 7.16
N ILE A 266 20.22 -7.27 7.41
CA ILE A 266 19.03 -6.43 7.56
C ILE A 266 19.03 -5.35 6.48
N PRO A 267 18.76 -5.69 5.20
CA PRO A 267 18.53 -4.65 4.21
C PRO A 267 17.25 -3.88 4.56
N PRO A 268 17.21 -2.57 4.30
CA PRO A 268 16.02 -1.76 4.54
C PRO A 268 14.82 -2.26 3.73
N TYR A 269 13.63 -1.97 4.19
CA TYR A 269 12.40 -2.19 3.43
C TYR A 269 12.13 -0.97 2.54
N GLY A 270 12.70 -0.94 1.34
CA GLY A 270 12.66 0.25 0.50
C GLY A 270 13.46 1.42 1.11
N ASP A 271 13.10 2.65 0.75
CA ASP A 271 13.79 3.86 1.23
C ASP A 271 13.13 4.45 2.49
N LEU A 272 11.79 4.33 2.61
CA LEU A 272 11.07 4.93 3.73
C LEU A 272 9.74 4.22 3.98
N VAL A 273 9.47 3.92 5.24
CA VAL A 273 8.15 3.48 5.74
C VAL A 273 7.62 4.52 6.70
N VAL A 274 6.45 5.07 6.40
CA VAL A 274 5.77 6.09 7.20
C VAL A 274 4.46 5.52 7.75
N ILE A 275 4.32 5.53 9.06
CA ILE A 275 3.13 5.06 9.75
C ILE A 275 2.51 6.24 10.49
N VAL A 276 1.36 6.70 10.00
CA VAL A 276 0.67 7.91 10.50
C VAL A 276 -0.50 7.48 11.38
N ASN A 277 -0.49 7.90 12.66
CA ASN A 277 -1.56 7.61 13.62
C ASN A 277 -2.05 6.15 13.56
N PRO A 278 -1.16 5.14 13.67
CA PRO A 278 -1.55 3.75 13.44
C PRO A 278 -2.49 3.26 14.52
N ALA A 279 -3.49 2.48 14.13
CA ALA A 279 -4.36 1.76 15.05
C ALA A 279 -3.66 0.51 15.62
N VAL A 280 -2.45 0.67 16.16
CA VAL A 280 -1.60 -0.38 16.74
C VAL A 280 -1.45 -0.12 18.21
N GLU A 281 -1.67 -1.14 19.04
CA GLU A 281 -1.35 -1.07 20.45
C GLU A 281 0.18 -1.04 20.65
N ALA A 282 0.64 -0.24 21.62
CA ALA A 282 2.06 -0.09 21.94
C ALA A 282 2.76 -1.43 22.24
N ILE A 283 2.02 -2.40 22.79
CA ILE A 283 2.52 -3.76 23.05
C ILE A 283 2.95 -4.49 21.77
N GLY A 284 2.34 -4.18 20.64
CA GLY A 284 2.71 -4.77 19.34
C GLY A 284 4.14 -4.43 18.91
N TRP A 285 4.68 -3.30 19.35
CA TRP A 285 6.06 -2.88 19.10
C TRP A 285 7.09 -3.60 19.98
N GLU A 286 6.67 -4.14 21.12
CA GLU A 286 7.57 -4.70 22.14
C GLU A 286 8.52 -5.80 21.61
N PRO A 287 8.10 -6.77 20.80
CA PRO A 287 9.00 -7.77 20.26
C PRO A 287 10.14 -7.18 19.41
N ILE A 288 9.84 -6.20 18.57
CA ILE A 288 10.84 -5.51 17.75
C ILE A 288 11.77 -4.69 18.63
N ARG A 289 11.22 -3.94 19.61
CA ARG A 289 11.99 -3.17 20.58
C ARG A 289 12.99 -4.05 21.33
N GLN A 290 12.58 -5.21 21.82
CA GLN A 290 13.46 -6.15 22.52
C GLN A 290 14.62 -6.63 21.64
N ILE A 291 14.37 -6.91 20.37
CA ILE A 291 15.43 -7.29 19.43
C ILE A 291 16.41 -6.12 19.22
N VAL A 292 15.90 -4.90 19.04
CA VAL A 292 16.70 -3.69 18.79
C VAL A 292 17.50 -3.27 20.03
N GLU A 293 16.88 -3.22 21.21
CA GLU A 293 17.53 -2.79 22.45
C GLU A 293 18.47 -3.85 23.03
N GLY A 294 18.20 -5.11 22.83
CA GLY A 294 19.10 -6.23 23.17
C GLY A 294 20.43 -6.16 22.42
N ARG A 295 20.52 -5.29 21.43
CA ARG A 295 21.71 -5.01 20.64
C ARG A 295 22.09 -3.56 20.79
N LYS A 296 23.40 -3.27 20.80
CA LYS A 296 23.88 -1.90 20.81
C LYS A 296 23.39 -1.23 19.50
N ALA A 297 22.93 0.02 19.60
CA ALA A 297 22.30 0.78 18.51
C ALA A 297 23.09 0.84 17.18
N ARG A 298 24.40 0.52 17.22
CA ARG A 298 25.28 0.42 16.03
C ARG A 298 25.06 -0.83 15.18
N ASP A 299 24.28 -1.80 15.66
CA ASP A 299 24.06 -3.07 14.98
C ASP A 299 22.91 -2.99 13.94
N PHE A 300 22.27 -1.83 13.84
CA PHE A 300 21.19 -1.57 12.88
C PHE A 300 21.51 -0.31 12.07
N ALA A 301 21.53 -0.45 10.76
CA ALA A 301 21.62 0.72 9.88
C ALA A 301 20.38 1.62 10.11
N PRO A 302 20.56 2.94 10.27
CA PRO A 302 19.40 3.84 10.32
C PRO A 302 18.67 3.81 8.98
N ASN A 303 17.35 3.70 9.04
CA ASN A 303 16.48 3.91 7.88
C ASN A 303 16.38 5.40 7.55
#